data_07e26e0a721a99a52a516d1d2ace5b8f
#
_entry.id   07e26e0a721a99a52a516d1d2ace5b8f
#
_cell.length_a   1.000
_cell.length_b   1.000
_cell.length_c   1.000
_cell.angle_alpha   90.00
_cell.angle_beta   90.00
_cell.angle_gamma   90.00
#
_symmetry.space_group_name_H-M   'P 1'
#
loop_
_entity.id
_entity.type
_entity.pdbx_description
1 polymer ?
#
loop_
_entity_poly.entity_id
_entity_poly.type
_entity_poly.pdbx_seq_one_letter_code
_entity_poly.pdbx_strand_id
1 'polypeptide(L)'
;MHSLYSDDGEFTPGQLVEMCHEAGVKIMAIADHNWVKAIDEAKKKAEELKIKYIPAIEIDCTYKEINLHVLGYGIDYTNPAFNQLGEDILKQELICSLKKLELTNQLGFDLKKRTIRCLK
;
A
#
# COMPACT_ATOMS: atom_id res chain seq x y z
N MET A 1 -5.61 7.29 -4.24
CA MET A 1 -4.22 7.79 -4.13
C MET A 1 -3.48 6.93 -3.14
N HIS A 2 -2.13 6.86 -3.24
CA HIS A 2 -1.28 6.00 -2.44
C HIS A 2 -0.32 6.84 -1.61
N SER A 3 -0.05 6.38 -0.39
CA SER A 3 0.94 6.97 0.49
C SER A 3 2.25 6.18 0.45
N LEU A 4 3.24 6.62 1.21
CA LEU A 4 4.53 5.92 1.33
C LEU A 4 4.44 4.49 1.90
N TYR A 5 3.25 4.03 2.32
CA TYR A 5 3.00 2.64 2.71
C TYR A 5 2.72 1.72 1.51
N SER A 6 2.52 2.29 0.32
CA SER A 6 2.52 1.59 -0.97
C SER A 6 3.86 1.76 -1.68
N ASP A 7 4.26 0.78 -2.49
CA ASP A 7 5.53 0.82 -3.21
C ASP A 7 5.61 1.95 -4.25
N ASP A 8 4.48 2.43 -4.71
CA ASP A 8 4.29 3.49 -5.69
C ASP A 8 3.93 4.85 -5.07
N GLY A 9 3.86 4.94 -3.74
CA GLY A 9 3.58 6.17 -3.00
C GLY A 9 4.84 6.88 -2.54
N GLU A 10 4.88 8.21 -2.67
CA GLU A 10 6.05 9.04 -2.34
C GLU A 10 5.85 9.89 -1.08
N PHE A 11 4.60 10.21 -0.72
CA PHE A 11 4.28 11.16 0.34
C PHE A 11 3.75 10.47 1.59
N THR A 12 3.98 11.09 2.75
CA THR A 12 3.34 10.65 3.99
C THR A 12 1.82 10.85 3.91
N PRO A 13 1.03 10.09 4.69
CA PRO A 13 -0.42 10.30 4.74
C PRO A 13 -0.79 11.75 5.09
N GLY A 14 -0.07 12.37 6.05
CA GLY A 14 -0.29 13.76 6.44
C GLY A 14 -0.03 14.74 5.31
N GLN A 15 1.07 14.58 4.56
CA GLN A 15 1.39 15.41 3.40
C GLN A 15 0.33 15.32 2.31
N LEU A 16 -0.18 14.11 2.04
CA LEU A 16 -1.26 13.93 1.06
C LEU A 16 -2.53 14.68 1.46
N VAL A 17 -2.87 14.67 2.75
CA VAL A 17 -4.02 15.43 3.26
C VAL A 17 -3.81 16.92 3.11
N GLU A 18 -2.60 17.44 3.41
CA GLU A 18 -2.24 18.86 3.23
C GLU A 18 -2.35 19.28 1.76
N MET A 19 -1.79 18.50 0.84
CA MET A 19 -1.89 18.76 -0.61
C MET A 19 -3.35 18.77 -1.08
N CYS A 20 -4.16 17.85 -0.59
CA CYS A 20 -5.60 17.82 -0.88
C CYS A 20 -6.32 19.07 -0.34
N HIS A 21 -5.94 19.53 0.86
CA HIS A 21 -6.50 20.76 1.44
C HIS A 21 -6.16 21.97 0.59
N GLU A 22 -4.91 22.14 0.20
CA GLU A 22 -4.45 23.22 -0.67
C GLU A 22 -5.14 23.21 -2.04
N ALA A 23 -5.41 22.03 -2.57
CA ALA A 23 -6.16 21.84 -3.81
C ALA A 23 -7.69 22.03 -3.66
N GLY A 24 -8.17 22.34 -2.45
CA GLY A 24 -9.60 22.57 -2.18
C GLY A 24 -10.46 21.30 -2.12
N VAL A 25 -9.85 20.12 -2.02
CA VAL A 25 -10.57 18.85 -1.88
C VAL A 25 -11.32 18.80 -0.57
N LYS A 26 -12.58 18.37 -0.61
CA LYS A 26 -13.48 18.28 0.56
C LYS A 26 -13.67 16.87 1.09
N ILE A 27 -13.49 15.88 0.22
CA ILE A 27 -13.64 14.45 0.57
C ILE A 27 -12.49 13.71 -0.07
N MET A 28 -11.77 12.88 0.71
CA MET A 28 -10.65 12.10 0.20
C MET A 28 -10.58 10.71 0.80
N ALA A 29 -9.82 9.84 0.16
CA ALA A 29 -9.40 8.54 0.65
C ALA A 29 -7.95 8.26 0.22
N ILE A 30 -7.17 7.64 1.09
CA ILE A 30 -5.91 6.99 0.75
C ILE A 30 -6.21 5.49 0.74
N ALA A 31 -5.90 4.81 -0.36
CA ALA A 31 -6.16 3.39 -0.55
C ALA A 31 -4.84 2.72 -0.91
N ASP A 32 -3.99 2.50 0.09
CA ASP A 32 -2.70 1.87 -0.10
C ASP A 32 -2.84 0.39 -0.45
N HIS A 33 -1.90 -0.11 -1.23
CA HIS A 33 -1.85 -1.52 -1.61
C HIS A 33 -1.67 -2.40 -0.38
N ASN A 34 -2.68 -3.23 -0.11
CA ASN A 34 -2.69 -4.28 0.92
C ASN A 34 -2.49 -3.81 2.37
N TRP A 35 -2.45 -2.49 2.64
CA TRP A 35 -2.22 -1.92 3.95
C TRP A 35 -3.26 -0.89 4.36
N VAL A 36 -3.54 -0.85 5.67
CA VAL A 36 -4.39 0.18 6.30
C VAL A 36 -3.59 1.14 7.19
N LYS A 37 -2.26 1.08 7.14
CA LYS A 37 -1.34 1.81 8.04
C LYS A 37 -1.45 3.33 7.93
N ALA A 38 -1.83 3.85 6.76
CA ALA A 38 -1.98 5.29 6.52
C ALA A 38 -3.18 5.91 7.23
N ILE A 39 -4.20 5.10 7.59
CA ILE A 39 -5.53 5.60 7.90
C ILE A 39 -5.56 6.48 9.15
N ASP A 40 -4.92 6.07 10.24
CA ASP A 40 -4.96 6.82 11.50
C ASP A 40 -4.32 8.20 11.37
N GLU A 41 -3.13 8.28 10.74
CA GLU A 41 -2.43 9.55 10.50
C GLU A 41 -3.26 10.45 9.56
N ALA A 42 -3.73 9.90 8.45
CA ALA A 42 -4.50 10.66 7.47
C ALA A 42 -5.83 11.17 8.06
N LYS A 43 -6.53 10.33 8.82
CA LYS A 43 -7.80 10.69 9.45
C LYS A 43 -7.63 11.83 10.44
N LYS A 44 -6.61 11.74 11.32
CA LYS A 44 -6.31 12.80 12.28
C LYS A 44 -6.01 14.11 11.58
N LYS A 45 -5.16 14.08 10.54
CA LYS A 45 -4.80 15.28 9.78
C LYS A 45 -5.98 15.87 9.01
N ALA A 46 -6.84 15.02 8.46
CA ALA A 46 -8.05 15.43 7.75
C ALA A 46 -9.07 16.11 8.67
N GLU A 47 -9.21 15.63 9.91
CA GLU A 47 -10.05 16.25 10.95
C GLU A 47 -9.55 17.68 11.26
N GLU A 48 -8.24 17.87 11.44
CA GLU A 48 -7.62 19.17 11.67
C GLU A 48 -7.92 20.17 10.53
N LEU A 49 -7.89 19.70 9.28
CA LEU A 49 -8.09 20.51 8.07
C LEU A 49 -9.54 20.52 7.57
N LYS A 50 -10.48 19.91 8.31
CA LYS A 50 -11.91 19.84 7.98
C LYS A 50 -12.20 19.18 6.62
N ILE A 51 -11.41 18.17 6.26
CA ILE A 51 -11.63 17.31 5.11
C ILE A 51 -12.35 16.05 5.58
N LYS A 52 -13.37 15.61 4.86
CA LYS A 52 -14.00 14.32 5.12
C LYS A 52 -13.09 13.20 4.62
N TYR A 53 -12.56 12.39 5.54
CA TYR A 53 -11.74 11.24 5.20
C TYR A 53 -12.58 9.95 5.17
N ILE A 54 -12.39 9.13 4.13
CA ILE A 54 -13.04 7.82 3.99
C ILE A 54 -11.95 6.76 4.11
N PRO A 55 -11.98 5.90 5.14
CA PRO A 55 -11.04 4.77 5.25
C PRO A 55 -11.13 3.88 4.01
N ALA A 56 -9.99 3.55 3.42
CA ALA A 56 -9.94 2.75 2.21
C ALA A 56 -8.70 1.87 2.15
N ILE A 57 -8.75 0.85 1.30
CA ILE A 57 -7.66 -0.06 0.97
C ILE A 57 -7.76 -0.45 -0.50
N GLU A 58 -6.63 -0.70 -1.15
CA GLU A 58 -6.57 -1.37 -2.42
C GLU A 58 -5.98 -2.77 -2.23
N ILE A 59 -6.73 -3.81 -2.58
CA ILE A 59 -6.31 -5.19 -2.39
C ILE A 59 -5.85 -5.75 -3.73
N ASP A 60 -4.58 -6.17 -3.80
CA ASP A 60 -4.04 -6.89 -4.93
C ASP A 60 -4.47 -8.35 -4.85
N CYS A 61 -5.12 -8.83 -5.88
CA CYS A 61 -5.57 -10.21 -5.95
C CYS A 61 -5.45 -10.78 -7.36
N THR A 62 -5.50 -12.11 -7.46
CA THR A 62 -5.45 -12.81 -8.75
C THR A 62 -6.67 -13.70 -8.88
N TYR A 63 -7.37 -13.55 -9.99
CA TYR A 63 -8.48 -14.43 -10.35
C TYR A 63 -8.28 -14.99 -11.75
N LYS A 64 -8.24 -16.31 -11.88
CA LYS A 64 -8.01 -17.01 -13.16
C LYS A 64 -6.81 -16.44 -13.94
N GLU A 65 -5.67 -16.29 -13.25
CA GLU A 65 -4.40 -15.77 -13.80
C GLU A 65 -4.43 -14.27 -14.20
N ILE A 66 -5.54 -13.58 -13.92
CA ILE A 66 -5.66 -12.14 -14.16
C ILE A 66 -5.41 -11.40 -12.85
N ASN A 67 -4.47 -10.46 -12.84
CA ASN A 67 -4.25 -9.60 -11.70
C ASN A 67 -5.34 -8.53 -11.65
N LEU A 68 -5.91 -8.36 -10.47
CA LEU A 68 -6.99 -7.42 -10.20
C LEU A 68 -6.63 -6.57 -8.99
N HIS A 69 -7.04 -5.30 -9.02
CA HIS A 69 -6.98 -4.41 -7.89
C HIS A 69 -8.41 -4.12 -7.44
N VAL A 70 -8.72 -4.48 -6.21
CA VAL A 70 -10.06 -4.30 -5.62
C VAL A 70 -10.02 -3.19 -4.60
N LEU A 71 -10.74 -2.10 -4.87
CA LEU A 71 -10.84 -0.96 -3.97
C LEU A 71 -11.96 -1.16 -2.95
N GLY A 72 -11.63 -1.09 -1.67
CA GLY A 72 -12.57 -1.06 -0.56
C GLY A 72 -12.66 0.33 0.04
N TYR A 73 -13.87 0.91 0.10
CA TYR A 73 -14.12 2.20 0.74
C TYR A 73 -15.06 2.05 1.93
N GLY A 74 -14.85 2.87 2.98
CA GLY A 74 -15.69 2.82 4.18
C GLY A 74 -15.49 1.54 5.00
N ILE A 75 -14.30 0.96 4.94
CA ILE A 75 -13.96 -0.29 5.61
C ILE A 75 -13.83 -0.10 7.13
N ASP A 76 -14.08 -1.17 7.87
CA ASP A 76 -13.68 -1.27 9.28
C ASP A 76 -12.20 -1.66 9.38
N TYR A 77 -11.32 -0.65 9.22
CA TYR A 77 -9.87 -0.83 9.21
C TYR A 77 -9.29 -1.27 10.56
N THR A 78 -10.11 -1.26 11.64
CA THR A 78 -9.70 -1.77 12.95
C THR A 78 -9.69 -3.30 13.02
N ASN A 79 -10.32 -3.96 12.05
CA ASN A 79 -10.31 -5.41 11.95
C ASN A 79 -8.88 -5.92 11.72
N PRO A 80 -8.36 -6.80 12.61
CA PRO A 80 -6.99 -7.30 12.51
C PRO A 80 -6.70 -8.08 11.22
N ALA A 81 -7.74 -8.55 10.52
CA ALA A 81 -7.59 -9.25 9.25
C ALA A 81 -6.87 -8.40 8.18
N PHE A 82 -7.00 -7.07 8.20
CA PHE A 82 -6.28 -6.21 7.25
C PHE A 82 -4.77 -6.18 7.50
N ASN A 83 -4.34 -6.14 8.76
CA ASN A 83 -2.92 -6.21 9.08
C ASN A 83 -2.34 -7.59 8.73
N GLN A 84 -3.09 -8.66 9.03
CA GLN A 84 -2.69 -10.03 8.68
C GLN A 84 -2.56 -10.20 7.16
N LEU A 85 -3.51 -9.66 6.37
CA LEU A 85 -3.46 -9.66 4.91
C LEU A 85 -2.16 -9.03 4.40
N GLY A 86 -1.82 -7.84 4.86
CA GLY A 86 -0.60 -7.14 4.45
C GLY A 86 0.66 -7.93 4.78
N GLU A 87 0.75 -8.51 5.98
CA GLU A 87 1.89 -9.34 6.38
C GLU A 87 2.02 -10.61 5.53
N ASP A 88 0.91 -11.26 5.19
CA ASP A 88 0.92 -12.49 4.41
C ASP A 88 1.32 -12.22 2.96
N ILE A 89 0.84 -11.12 2.38
CA ILE A 89 1.25 -10.67 1.04
C ILE A 89 2.74 -10.36 1.02
N LEU A 90 3.24 -9.58 1.99
CA LEU A 90 4.67 -9.25 2.09
C LEU A 90 5.55 -10.51 2.17
N LYS A 91 5.14 -11.53 2.93
CA LYS A 91 5.86 -12.80 3.00
C LYS A 91 5.88 -13.52 1.64
N GLN A 92 4.74 -13.54 0.93
CA GLN A 92 4.65 -14.15 -0.39
C GLN A 92 5.51 -13.43 -1.42
N GLU A 93 5.50 -12.11 -1.43
CA GLU A 93 6.33 -11.27 -2.31
C GLU A 93 7.83 -11.52 -2.07
N LEU A 94 8.25 -11.62 -0.81
CA LEU A 94 9.64 -11.95 -0.47
C LEU A 94 10.04 -13.34 -1.03
N ILE A 95 9.19 -14.34 -0.86
CA ILE A 95 9.43 -15.70 -1.40
C ILE A 95 9.53 -15.66 -2.92
N CYS A 96 8.61 -14.96 -3.59
CA CYS A 96 8.62 -14.82 -5.05
C CYS A 96 9.88 -14.07 -5.53
N SER A 97 10.28 -13.01 -4.84
CA SER A 97 11.48 -12.24 -5.17
C SER A 97 12.75 -13.06 -5.03
N LEU A 98 12.85 -13.91 -3.98
CA LEU A 98 13.98 -14.82 -3.82
C LEU A 98 14.04 -15.89 -4.92
N LYS A 99 12.90 -16.45 -5.33
CA LYS A 99 12.81 -17.39 -6.46
C LYS A 99 13.21 -16.72 -7.78
N LYS A 100 12.74 -15.50 -8.04
CA LYS A 100 13.12 -14.75 -9.23
C LYS A 100 14.63 -14.49 -9.26
N LEU A 101 15.22 -14.11 -8.12
CA LEU A 101 16.67 -13.91 -8.00
C LEU A 101 17.44 -15.20 -8.34
N GLU A 102 17.01 -16.33 -7.77
CA GLU A 102 17.64 -17.63 -8.03
C GLU A 102 17.58 -18.00 -9.53
N LEU A 103 16.40 -17.91 -10.15
CA LEU A 103 16.22 -18.18 -11.57
C LEU A 103 17.08 -17.26 -12.45
N THR A 104 17.16 -15.98 -12.10
CA THR A 104 17.96 -15.01 -12.84
C THR A 104 19.46 -15.34 -12.74
N ASN A 105 19.92 -15.79 -11.57
CA ASN A 105 21.32 -16.23 -11.40
C ASN A 105 21.61 -17.52 -12.19
N GLN A 106 20.66 -18.44 -12.29
CA GLN A 106 20.79 -19.64 -13.13
C GLN A 106 20.91 -19.32 -14.63
N LEU A 107 20.37 -18.15 -15.06
CA LEU A 107 20.50 -17.65 -16.42
C LEU A 107 21.85 -16.93 -16.68
N GLY A 108 22.76 -16.90 -15.68
CA GLY A 108 24.10 -16.33 -15.81
C GLY A 108 24.26 -14.87 -15.33
N PHE A 109 23.23 -14.30 -14.68
CA PHE A 109 23.34 -12.97 -14.06
C PHE A 109 23.79 -13.11 -12.60
N ASP A 110 24.87 -12.43 -12.21
CA ASP A 110 25.37 -12.42 -10.80
C ASP A 110 24.64 -11.35 -9.97
N LEU A 111 23.41 -11.62 -9.57
CA LEU A 111 22.62 -10.75 -8.73
C LEU A 111 22.72 -11.19 -7.25
N LYS A 112 22.89 -10.21 -6.35
CA LYS A 112 22.99 -10.45 -4.89
C LYS A 112 21.69 -10.08 -4.19
N LYS A 113 21.38 -10.69 -3.03
CA LYS A 113 20.20 -10.39 -2.21
C LYS A 113 20.00 -8.89 -1.94
N ARG A 114 21.08 -8.12 -1.75
CA ARG A 114 21.03 -6.66 -1.56
C ARG A 114 20.54 -5.89 -2.81
N THR A 115 20.46 -6.55 -3.98
CA THR A 115 19.91 -5.98 -5.21
C THR A 115 18.38 -6.00 -5.18
N ILE A 116 17.80 -6.90 -4.39
CA ILE A 116 16.37 -6.86 -4.05
C ILE A 116 16.23 -5.74 -3.04
N ARG A 117 15.66 -4.59 -3.45
CA ARG A 117 15.21 -3.61 -2.48
C ARG A 117 14.20 -4.33 -1.59
N CYS A 118 14.57 -4.54 -0.32
CA CYS A 118 13.60 -4.94 0.67
C CYS A 118 12.49 -3.89 0.63
N LEU A 119 11.30 -4.32 0.32
CA LEU A 119 10.10 -3.56 0.49
C LEU A 119 10.12 -2.99 1.90
N LYS A 120 9.94 -1.68 2.00
CA LYS A 120 10.03 -0.94 3.25
C LYS A 120 8.90 -1.32 4.21
#